data_387d1d1c63502527214d7ac3187606e9
#
_entry.id   387d1d1c63502527214d7ac3187606e9
#
_cell.length_a   1.000
_cell.length_b   1.000
_cell.length_c   1.000
_cell.angle_alpha   90.00
_cell.angle_beta   90.00
_cell.angle_gamma   90.00
#
_symmetry.space_group_name_H-M   'P 1'
#
loop_
_entity.id
_entity.type
_entity.pdbx_description
1 polymer ?
#
loop_
_entity_poly.entity_id
_entity_poly.type
_entity_poly.pdbx_seq_one_letter_code
_entity_poly.pdbx_strand_id
1 'polypeptide(L)'
;MTTKDFISIVESELKDFSDFGDGISEVIQVWYCKTIQNHKGLFIVKDKYGWIYPTFIEATYNGDKGELYLDFYQKYFKHILSVD
;
A
#
# COMPACT_ATOMS: atom_id res chain seq x y z
N MET A 1 -18.66 1.24 0.57
CA MET A 1 -17.35 1.70 0.06
C MET A 1 -17.12 1.14 -1.33
N THR A 2 -16.74 1.98 -2.25
CA THR A 2 -16.36 1.57 -3.61
C THR A 2 -14.87 1.34 -3.70
N THR A 3 -14.42 0.73 -4.81
CA THR A 3 -12.99 0.57 -5.09
C THR A 3 -12.28 1.93 -5.08
N LYS A 4 -12.91 2.92 -5.70
CA LYS A 4 -12.34 4.28 -5.76
C LYS A 4 -12.21 4.89 -4.38
N ASP A 5 -13.20 4.70 -3.51
CA ASP A 5 -13.16 5.21 -2.14
C ASP A 5 -12.03 4.56 -1.36
N PHE A 6 -11.88 3.24 -1.50
CA PHE A 6 -10.82 2.50 -0.82
C PHE A 6 -9.44 3.02 -1.21
N ILE A 7 -9.21 3.18 -2.52
CA ILE A 7 -7.92 3.68 -3.02
C ILE A 7 -7.65 5.10 -2.53
N SER A 8 -8.66 5.97 -2.56
CA SER A 8 -8.52 7.35 -2.09
C SER A 8 -8.16 7.43 -0.63
N ILE A 9 -8.77 6.59 0.20
CA ILE A 9 -8.49 6.58 1.63
C ILE A 9 -7.05 6.09 1.89
N VAL A 10 -6.64 5.03 1.19
CA VAL A 10 -5.28 4.51 1.33
C VAL A 10 -4.26 5.56 0.91
N GLU A 11 -4.47 6.24 -0.21
CA GLU A 11 -3.59 7.30 -0.68
C GLU A 11 -3.47 8.43 0.36
N SER A 12 -4.60 8.86 0.90
CA SER A 12 -4.63 9.93 1.88
C SER A 12 -3.87 9.56 3.14
N GLU A 13 -4.09 8.35 3.64
CA GLU A 13 -3.43 7.88 4.85
C GLU A 13 -1.92 7.73 4.66
N LEU A 14 -1.50 7.20 3.51
CA LEU A 14 -0.08 7.01 3.24
C LEU A 14 0.64 8.35 3.06
N LYS A 15 -0.01 9.33 2.44
CA LYS A 15 0.59 10.66 2.26
C LYS A 15 0.77 11.40 3.57
N ASP A 16 -0.05 11.10 4.57
CA ASP A 16 0.03 11.70 5.90
C ASP A 16 0.95 10.93 6.84
N PHE A 17 1.45 9.78 6.41
CA PHE A 17 2.25 8.91 7.27
C PHE A 17 3.66 9.48 7.47
N SER A 18 3.98 9.86 8.71
CA SER A 18 5.22 10.57 9.02
C SER A 18 6.50 9.78 8.78
N ASP A 19 6.42 8.44 8.80
CA ASP A 19 7.59 7.59 8.60
C ASP A 19 8.15 7.68 7.18
N PHE A 20 7.42 8.28 6.23
CA PHE A 20 7.91 8.51 4.89
C PHE A 20 8.65 9.85 4.75
N GLY A 21 9.12 10.41 5.88
CA GLY A 21 10.00 11.58 5.89
C GLY A 21 9.36 12.82 5.29
N ASP A 22 9.97 13.33 4.22
CA ASP A 22 9.50 14.57 3.56
C ASP A 22 8.21 14.39 2.79
N GLY A 23 7.63 13.22 2.85
CA GLY A 23 6.39 12.91 2.17
C GLY A 23 6.62 12.09 0.90
N ILE A 24 5.52 11.69 0.30
CA ILE A 24 5.53 10.88 -0.91
C ILE A 24 4.90 11.66 -2.05
N SER A 25 5.41 11.43 -3.27
CA SER A 25 4.90 12.08 -4.46
C SER A 25 3.80 11.28 -5.13
N GLU A 26 3.84 9.96 -5.00
CA GLU A 26 2.90 9.09 -5.68
C GLU A 26 2.68 7.79 -4.92
N VAL A 27 1.42 7.34 -4.91
CA VAL A 27 1.03 6.03 -4.38
C VAL A 27 0.63 5.19 -5.58
N ILE A 28 1.26 4.02 -5.72
CA ILE A 28 1.01 3.13 -6.86
C ILE A 28 0.34 1.87 -6.36
N GLN A 29 -0.81 1.53 -6.92
CA GLN A 29 -1.49 0.28 -6.64
C GLN A 29 -0.85 -0.83 -7.46
N VAL A 30 -0.34 -1.86 -6.77
CA VAL A 30 0.26 -3.02 -7.44
C VAL A 30 -0.81 -4.04 -7.80
N TRP A 31 -1.70 -4.34 -6.87
CA TRP A 31 -2.89 -5.14 -7.15
C TRP A 31 -4.00 -4.81 -6.17
N TYR A 32 -5.21 -5.28 -6.49
CA TYR A 32 -6.40 -5.00 -5.72
C TYR A 32 -7.37 -6.17 -5.85
N CYS A 33 -8.03 -6.49 -4.74
CA CYS A 33 -9.04 -7.53 -4.69
C CYS A 33 -10.19 -7.08 -3.80
N LYS A 34 -11.41 -7.37 -4.22
CA LYS A 34 -12.59 -7.06 -3.44
C LYS A 34 -13.39 -8.33 -3.22
N THR A 35 -13.79 -8.58 -1.97
CA THR A 35 -14.68 -9.68 -1.63
C THR A 35 -15.83 -9.13 -0.80
N ILE A 36 -17.05 -9.22 -1.33
CA ILE A 36 -18.29 -8.75 -0.67
C ILE A 36 -18.12 -7.35 -0.08
N GLN A 37 -17.82 -7.20 1.20
CA GLN A 37 -17.66 -5.90 1.86
C GLN A 37 -16.22 -5.56 2.22
N ASN A 38 -15.27 -6.43 1.88
CA ASN A 38 -13.87 -6.22 2.20
C ASN A 38 -13.08 -5.83 0.96
N HIS A 39 -12.09 -4.97 1.15
CA HIS A 39 -11.18 -4.55 0.10
C HIS A 39 -9.75 -4.82 0.54
N LYS A 40 -8.92 -5.26 -0.38
CA LYS A 40 -7.51 -5.53 -0.08
C LYS A 40 -6.66 -5.12 -1.27
N GLY A 41 -5.53 -4.49 -0.99
CA GLY A 41 -4.63 -4.07 -2.05
C GLY A 41 -3.20 -4.01 -1.57
N LEU A 42 -2.28 -4.09 -2.53
CA LEU A 42 -0.86 -3.93 -2.29
C LEU A 42 -0.42 -2.65 -2.98
N PHE A 43 0.33 -1.83 -2.26
CA PHE A 43 0.74 -0.51 -2.73
C PHE A 43 2.24 -0.31 -2.54
N ILE A 44 2.82 0.51 -3.42
CA ILE A 44 4.16 1.03 -3.25
C ILE A 44 4.08 2.54 -3.35
N VAL A 45 5.08 3.23 -2.82
CA VAL A 45 5.09 4.68 -2.81
C VAL A 45 6.40 5.21 -3.34
N LYS A 46 6.36 6.39 -3.96
CA LYS A 46 7.56 7.11 -4.43
C LYS A 46 7.77 8.32 -3.55
N ASP A 47 9.05 8.65 -3.33
CA ASP A 47 9.41 9.86 -2.60
C ASP A 47 9.30 11.09 -3.51
N LYS A 48 9.67 12.25 -2.99
CA LYS A 48 9.57 13.51 -3.73
C LYS A 48 10.50 13.57 -4.94
N TYR A 49 11.49 12.69 -5.01
CA TYR A 49 12.42 12.62 -6.13
C TYR A 49 12.03 11.56 -7.15
N GLY A 50 10.94 10.84 -6.91
CA GLY A 50 10.47 9.80 -7.81
C GLY A 50 11.08 8.43 -7.56
N TRP A 51 11.83 8.26 -6.47
CA TRP A 51 12.39 6.96 -6.10
C TRP A 51 11.38 6.14 -5.32
N ILE A 52 11.33 4.84 -5.61
CA ILE A 52 10.41 3.93 -4.91
C ILE A 52 10.99 3.58 -3.55
N TYR A 53 10.19 3.76 -2.49
CA TYR A 53 10.57 3.30 -1.15
C TYR A 53 10.65 1.77 -1.15
N PRO A 54 11.61 1.19 -0.42
CA PRO A 54 11.73 -0.28 -0.32
C PRO A 54 10.71 -0.89 0.64
N THR A 55 9.53 -0.31 0.68
CA THR A 55 8.45 -0.73 1.58
C THR A 55 7.22 -1.03 0.75
N PHE A 56 6.63 -2.23 0.98
CA PHE A 56 5.35 -2.58 0.41
C PHE A 56 4.29 -2.39 1.47
N ILE A 57 3.16 -1.84 1.10
CA ILE A 57 2.06 -1.60 2.01
C ILE A 57 0.87 -2.46 1.59
N GLU A 58 0.45 -3.34 2.49
CA GLU A 58 -0.77 -4.11 2.30
C GLU A 58 -1.88 -3.41 3.05
N ALA A 59 -2.88 -2.94 2.32
CA ALA A 59 -4.04 -2.26 2.89
C ALA A 59 -5.22 -3.21 2.87
N THR A 60 -5.91 -3.34 4.01
CA THR A 60 -7.09 -4.17 4.13
C THR A 60 -8.19 -3.36 4.79
N TYR A 61 -9.33 -3.26 4.12
CA TYR A 61 -10.53 -2.65 4.70
C TYR A 61 -11.50 -3.76 5.08
N ASN A 62 -11.87 -3.79 6.37
CA ASN A 62 -12.88 -4.70 6.88
C ASN A 62 -14.22 -3.97 6.94
N GLY A 63 -15.13 -4.30 6.03
CA GLY A 63 -16.42 -3.61 5.91
C GLY A 63 -17.35 -3.87 7.08
N ASP A 64 -17.22 -5.02 7.76
CA ASP A 64 -18.05 -5.33 8.92
C ASP A 64 -17.74 -4.43 10.10
N LYS A 65 -16.46 -4.09 10.27
CA LYS A 65 -16.00 -3.27 11.39
C LYS A 65 -15.77 -1.82 11.02
N GLY A 66 -15.74 -1.50 9.73
CA GLY A 66 -15.42 -0.15 9.28
C GLY A 66 -14.00 0.24 9.60
N GLU A 67 -13.07 -0.72 9.54
CA GLU A 67 -11.67 -0.48 9.90
C GLU A 67 -10.74 -0.69 8.72
N LEU A 68 -9.73 0.16 8.63
CA LEU A 68 -8.67 0.03 7.63
C LEU A 68 -7.38 -0.37 8.34
N TYR A 69 -6.75 -1.42 7.85
CA TYR A 69 -5.47 -1.89 8.35
C TYR A 69 -4.40 -1.64 7.32
N LEU A 70 -3.28 -1.05 7.74
CA LEU A 70 -2.13 -0.82 6.88
C LEU A 70 -0.95 -1.59 7.45
N ASP A 71 -0.47 -2.57 6.70
CA ASP A 71 0.67 -3.38 7.09
C ASP A 71 1.86 -3.02 6.22
N PHE A 72 3.00 -2.75 6.84
CA PHE A 72 4.19 -2.29 6.15
C PHE A 72 5.23 -3.39 6.14
N TYR A 73 5.71 -3.74 4.94
CA TYR A 73 6.69 -4.80 4.75
C TYR A 73 7.92 -4.25 4.07
N GLN A 74 9.08 -4.48 4.66
CA GLN A 74 10.35 -4.11 4.06
C GLN A 74 11.04 -5.35 3.53
N LYS A 75 11.77 -5.18 2.42
CA LYS A 75 12.59 -6.26 1.88
C LYS A 75 13.71 -6.55 2.87
N TYR A 76 13.73 -7.77 3.39
CA TYR A 76 14.69 -8.17 4.40
C TYR A 76 15.99 -8.67 3.76
N PHE A 77 15.89 -9.61 2.81
CA PHE A 77 17.04 -10.08 2.08
C PHE A 77 16.60 -10.64 0.74
N LYS A 78 17.59 -10.87 -0.13
CA LYS A 78 17.35 -11.42 -1.45
C LYS A 78 18.01 -12.78 -1.58
N HIS A 79 17.25 -13.78 -1.98
CA HIS A 79 17.75 -15.11 -2.26
C HIS A 79 17.58 -15.36 -3.75
N ILE A 80 18.68 -15.64 -4.44
CA ILE A 80 18.67 -15.84 -5.88
C ILE A 80 18.84 -17.32 -6.19
N LEU A 81 17.87 -17.86 -6.91
CA LEU A 81 17.93 -19.22 -7.42
C LEU A 81 18.06 -19.17 -8.94
N SER A 82 18.97 -20.00 -9.45
CA SER A 82 19.11 -20.18 -10.89
C SER A 82 18.12 -21.26 -11.34
N VAL A 83 17.19 -20.92 -12.22
CA VAL A 83 16.23 -21.88 -12.77
C VAL A 83 16.32 -21.85 -14.28
N ASP A 84 16.32 -23.03 -14.89
CA ASP A 84 16.44 -23.16 -16.36
C ASP A 84 15.10 -23.37 -17.02
#